data_e335b2892c69aad35a93af3ca15ea863
#
_entry.id   e335b2892c69aad35a93af3ca15ea863
#
_cell.length_a   1.000
_cell.length_b   1.000
_cell.length_c   1.000
_cell.angle_alpha   90.00
_cell.angle_beta   90.00
_cell.angle_gamma   90.00
#
_symmetry.space_group_name_H-M   'P 1'
#
loop_
_entity.id
_entity.type
_entity.pdbx_description
1 polymer ?
#
loop_
_entity_poly.entity_id
_entity_poly.type
_entity_poly.pdbx_seq_one_letter_code
_entity_poly.pdbx_strand_id
1 'polypeptide(L)'
;MNVSSLKGHVSMFAANASWGLMSPISKIVMAGSLVSPLLLTGMRVFGAMVLFWVVSFFMKPEHVNHRDLARLFGASLLAIVFNQGCFIFGVSLTSPADASIITTSMPLWAMVLAAFFLKEPITGKKVLGIMFGACGALLLIVGSSRGAASSSQGGSHILGDLLVLTAQLSYALYIVVYKNFVQKYSLVTIMKWMFTYAFVCMLPFCYHDIVNTSWSEFMPQTWAGCAYVVVVATFFSYMLIVVGQKSLRPTVAGMYNYIQPIVSCIVTICLGMDHFNLVKGCAVVLIFGGVYLVTISRTRQELEQHEAQGGDVGKVAS
;
A
#
# COMPACT_ATOMS: atom_id res chain seq x y z
N MET A 1 -29.67 -5.65 0.00
CA MET A 1 -28.22 -5.76 0.28
C MET A 1 -28.09 -6.44 1.63
N ASN A 2 -27.41 -7.60 1.70
CA ASN A 2 -27.24 -8.30 2.99
C ASN A 2 -26.38 -7.46 3.94
N VAL A 3 -26.70 -7.47 5.23
CA VAL A 3 -25.97 -6.70 6.27
C VAL A 3 -24.46 -6.99 6.28
N SER A 4 -24.06 -8.23 5.97
CA SER A 4 -22.65 -8.62 5.82
C SER A 4 -21.95 -7.93 4.65
N SER A 5 -22.65 -7.78 3.51
CA SER A 5 -22.13 -7.08 2.34
C SER A 5 -21.94 -5.58 2.62
N LEU A 6 -22.92 -4.93 3.30
CA LEU A 6 -22.81 -3.53 3.67
C LEU A 6 -21.61 -3.28 4.59
N LYS A 7 -21.42 -4.14 5.62
CA LYS A 7 -20.25 -4.07 6.50
C LYS A 7 -18.94 -4.17 5.72
N GLY A 8 -18.86 -5.07 4.73
CA GLY A 8 -17.70 -5.19 3.86
C GLY A 8 -17.40 -3.93 3.07
N HIS A 9 -18.42 -3.33 2.44
CA HIS A 9 -18.28 -2.08 1.68
C HIS A 9 -17.81 -0.92 2.55
N VAL A 10 -18.43 -0.72 3.72
CA VAL A 10 -18.06 0.32 4.67
C VAL A 10 -16.63 0.13 5.17
N SER A 11 -16.24 -1.11 5.52
CA SER A 11 -14.88 -1.42 6.00
C SER A 11 -13.83 -1.12 4.94
N MET A 12 -14.06 -1.53 3.68
CA MET A 12 -13.13 -1.25 2.57
C MET A 12 -13.02 0.24 2.28
N PHE A 13 -14.15 0.95 2.28
CA PHE A 13 -14.16 2.40 2.08
C PHE A 13 -13.37 3.10 3.20
N ALA A 14 -13.68 2.81 4.47
CA ALA A 14 -13.03 3.44 5.60
C ALA A 14 -11.51 3.18 5.65
N ALA A 15 -11.08 1.94 5.38
CA ALA A 15 -9.67 1.60 5.34
C ALA A 15 -8.91 2.37 4.23
N ASN A 16 -9.46 2.38 3.02
CA ASN A 16 -8.82 3.04 1.88
C ASN A 16 -8.87 4.57 1.98
N ALA A 17 -9.96 5.14 2.52
CA ALA A 17 -10.02 6.56 2.84
C ALA A 17 -8.98 6.95 3.89
N SER A 18 -8.81 6.12 4.94
CA SER A 18 -7.77 6.33 5.96
C SER A 18 -6.37 6.29 5.39
N TRP A 19 -6.09 5.39 4.46
CA TRP A 19 -4.81 5.36 3.76
C TRP A 19 -4.61 6.56 2.82
N GLY A 20 -5.68 7.03 2.16
CA GLY A 20 -5.63 8.25 1.36
C GLY A 20 -5.28 9.50 2.18
N LEU A 21 -5.84 9.61 3.39
CA LEU A 21 -5.53 10.69 4.33
C LEU A 21 -4.13 10.58 4.93
N MET A 22 -3.53 9.39 4.97
CA MET A 22 -2.22 9.17 5.58
C MET A 22 -1.13 9.98 4.91
N SER A 23 -1.13 10.11 3.57
CA SER A 23 -0.11 10.88 2.83
C SER A 23 -0.09 12.36 3.22
N PRO A 24 -1.19 13.12 3.13
CA PRO A 24 -1.19 14.53 3.52
C PRO A 24 -0.93 14.74 5.02
N ILE A 25 -1.49 13.89 5.89
CA ILE A 25 -1.26 14.00 7.34
C ILE A 25 0.20 13.73 7.68
N SER A 26 0.83 12.70 7.10
CA SER A 26 2.26 12.43 7.29
C SER A 26 3.11 13.62 6.84
N LYS A 27 2.78 14.23 5.70
CA LYS A 27 3.49 15.42 5.20
C LYS A 27 3.37 16.60 6.16
N ILE A 28 2.17 16.86 6.72
CA ILE A 28 1.94 17.93 7.71
C ILE A 28 2.76 17.67 8.97
N VAL A 29 2.73 16.45 9.49
CA VAL A 29 3.46 16.05 10.70
C VAL A 29 4.98 16.25 10.52
N MET A 30 5.50 15.96 9.33
CA MET A 30 6.92 16.10 9.02
C MET A 30 7.33 17.54 8.63
N ALA A 31 6.37 18.40 8.26
CA ALA A 31 6.67 19.77 7.79
C ALA A 31 7.31 20.66 8.86
N GLY A 32 7.04 20.42 10.14
CA GLY A 32 7.59 21.17 11.26
C GLY A 32 9.04 20.84 11.65
N SER A 33 9.74 19.98 10.88
CA SER A 33 11.09 19.49 11.12
C SER A 33 11.34 18.77 12.47
N LEU A 34 10.38 18.75 13.37
CA LEU A 34 10.45 18.04 14.66
C LEU A 34 10.29 16.53 14.50
N VAL A 35 9.55 16.10 13.48
CA VAL A 35 9.29 14.67 13.20
C VAL A 35 9.97 14.30 11.88
N SER A 36 11.08 13.56 12.00
CA SER A 36 11.75 13.02 10.81
C SER A 36 10.92 11.88 10.18
N PRO A 37 11.10 11.58 8.89
CA PRO A 37 10.48 10.42 8.26
C PRO A 37 10.81 9.11 8.97
N LEU A 38 12.01 9.00 9.51
CA LEU A 38 12.50 7.83 10.23
C LEU A 38 11.80 7.69 11.59
N LEU A 39 11.66 8.79 12.33
CA LEU A 39 10.93 8.84 13.59
C LEU A 39 9.46 8.45 13.38
N LEU A 40 8.78 9.03 12.38
CA LEU A 40 7.38 8.71 12.08
C LEU A 40 7.19 7.25 11.71
N THR A 41 8.10 6.69 10.91
CA THR A 41 8.08 5.26 10.55
C THR A 41 8.31 4.38 11.79
N GLY A 42 9.28 4.74 12.64
CA GLY A 42 9.55 4.06 13.91
C GLY A 42 8.34 4.07 14.85
N MET A 43 7.71 5.23 15.04
CA MET A 43 6.49 5.36 15.84
C MET A 43 5.35 4.50 15.28
N ARG A 44 5.19 4.49 13.96
CA ARG A 44 4.18 3.69 13.26
C ARG A 44 4.38 2.20 13.49
N VAL A 45 5.61 1.71 13.32
CA VAL A 45 5.95 0.29 13.48
C VAL A 45 5.83 -0.14 14.94
N PHE A 46 6.36 0.65 15.87
CA PHE A 46 6.27 0.37 17.30
C PHE A 46 4.83 0.38 17.81
N GLY A 47 4.07 1.42 17.47
CA GLY A 47 2.69 1.55 17.92
C GLY A 47 1.79 0.44 17.37
N ALA A 48 1.96 0.07 16.09
CA ALA A 48 1.23 -1.05 15.50
C ALA A 48 1.63 -2.39 16.16
N MET A 49 2.92 -2.60 16.44
CA MET A 49 3.39 -3.76 17.19
C MET A 49 2.65 -3.88 18.52
N VAL A 50 2.66 -2.81 19.33
CA VAL A 50 2.00 -2.81 20.65
C VAL A 50 0.51 -3.11 20.51
N LEU A 51 -0.19 -2.45 19.59
CA LEU A 51 -1.63 -2.63 19.40
C LEU A 51 -1.98 -4.06 18.95
N PHE A 52 -1.22 -4.66 18.03
CA PHE A 52 -1.45 -6.05 17.61
C PHE A 52 -1.12 -7.05 18.73
N TRP A 53 -0.11 -6.80 19.57
CA TRP A 53 0.14 -7.62 20.75
C TRP A 53 -0.99 -7.51 21.76
N VAL A 54 -1.46 -6.29 22.08
CA VAL A 54 -2.60 -6.08 22.98
C VAL A 54 -3.82 -6.86 22.49
N VAL A 55 -4.21 -6.74 21.23
CA VAL A 55 -5.35 -7.50 20.68
C VAL A 55 -5.10 -9.01 20.72
N SER A 56 -3.86 -9.44 20.49
CA SER A 56 -3.49 -10.86 20.54
C SER A 56 -3.74 -11.50 21.91
N PHE A 57 -3.66 -10.74 23.01
CA PHE A 57 -3.96 -11.26 24.36
C PHE A 57 -5.43 -11.60 24.56
N PHE A 58 -6.33 -10.96 23.80
CA PHE A 58 -7.77 -11.22 23.86
C PHE A 58 -8.23 -12.28 22.86
N MET A 59 -7.33 -12.82 22.04
CA MET A 59 -7.62 -13.85 21.06
C MET A 59 -7.14 -15.23 21.55
N LYS A 60 -7.66 -16.28 20.93
CA LYS A 60 -7.16 -17.64 21.19
C LYS A 60 -5.67 -17.72 20.81
N PRO A 61 -4.80 -18.28 21.66
CA PRO A 61 -3.38 -18.40 21.37
C PRO A 61 -3.18 -19.30 20.15
N GLU A 62 -2.42 -18.78 19.18
CA GLU A 62 -2.07 -19.48 17.95
C GLU A 62 -0.57 -19.75 17.94
N HIS A 63 -0.19 -21.02 17.94
CA HIS A 63 1.22 -21.41 17.95
C HIS A 63 1.81 -21.30 16.54
N VAL A 64 2.89 -20.51 16.41
CA VAL A 64 3.62 -20.35 15.15
C VAL A 64 4.89 -21.19 15.17
N ASN A 65 5.08 -22.04 14.15
CA ASN A 65 6.26 -22.88 14.04
C ASN A 65 7.53 -22.02 13.83
N HIS A 66 8.66 -22.43 14.37
CA HIS A 66 9.95 -21.71 14.23
C HIS A 66 10.36 -21.46 12.79
N ARG A 67 10.11 -22.38 11.86
CA ARG A 67 10.35 -22.18 10.44
C ARG A 67 9.46 -21.10 9.84
N ASP A 68 8.24 -20.97 10.32
CA ASP A 68 7.30 -19.96 9.85
C ASP A 68 7.61 -18.60 10.48
N LEU A 69 8.21 -18.53 11.69
CA LEU A 69 8.76 -17.29 12.25
C LEU A 69 9.87 -16.72 11.37
N ALA A 70 10.77 -17.55 10.84
CA ALA A 70 11.80 -17.11 9.90
C ALA A 70 11.18 -16.57 8.58
N ARG A 71 10.10 -17.19 8.09
CA ARG A 71 9.36 -16.68 6.92
C ARG A 71 8.67 -15.34 7.21
N LEU A 72 8.10 -15.18 8.42
CA LEU A 72 7.50 -13.91 8.86
C LEU A 72 8.54 -12.79 8.94
N PHE A 73 9.79 -13.12 9.30
CA PHE A 73 10.88 -12.15 9.24
C PHE A 73 11.08 -11.62 7.81
N GLY A 74 11.24 -12.50 6.82
CA GLY A 74 11.36 -12.10 5.41
C GLY A 74 10.12 -11.32 4.90
N ALA A 75 8.92 -11.76 5.28
CA ALA A 75 7.68 -11.06 4.98
C ALA A 75 7.64 -9.64 5.59
N SER A 76 8.15 -9.50 6.84
CA SER A 76 8.26 -8.23 7.54
C SER A 76 9.18 -7.23 6.82
N LEU A 77 10.34 -7.70 6.34
CA LEU A 77 11.25 -6.84 5.58
C LEU A 77 10.56 -6.26 4.34
N LEU A 78 9.87 -7.08 3.57
CA LEU A 78 9.21 -6.64 2.34
C LEU A 78 7.97 -5.79 2.59
N ALA A 79 7.07 -6.23 3.47
CA ALA A 79 5.77 -5.61 3.63
C ALA A 79 5.78 -4.41 4.60
N ILE A 80 6.76 -4.33 5.50
CA ILE A 80 6.78 -3.29 6.53
C ILE A 80 8.06 -2.46 6.40
N VAL A 81 9.24 -3.03 6.55
CA VAL A 81 10.48 -2.25 6.58
C VAL A 81 10.68 -1.48 5.28
N PHE A 82 10.78 -2.17 4.15
CA PHE A 82 10.98 -1.52 2.87
C PHE A 82 9.72 -0.79 2.38
N ASN A 83 8.54 -1.41 2.49
CA ASN A 83 7.32 -0.76 2.03
C ASN A 83 7.01 0.52 2.81
N GLN A 84 6.88 0.45 4.13
CA GLN A 84 6.48 1.61 4.92
C GLN A 84 7.60 2.63 5.06
N GLY A 85 8.86 2.17 5.18
CA GLY A 85 10.02 3.06 5.21
C GLY A 85 10.14 3.86 3.93
N CYS A 86 10.26 3.20 2.77
CA CYS A 86 10.35 3.89 1.48
C CYS A 86 9.13 4.78 1.20
N PHE A 87 7.92 4.37 1.63
CA PHE A 87 6.72 5.19 1.44
C PHE A 87 6.79 6.50 2.23
N ILE A 88 7.10 6.47 3.53
CA ILE A 88 7.16 7.68 4.36
C ILE A 88 8.32 8.61 3.92
N PHE A 89 9.50 8.04 3.64
CA PHE A 89 10.59 8.82 3.06
C PHE A 89 10.20 9.41 1.70
N GLY A 90 9.54 8.65 0.85
CA GLY A 90 9.03 9.14 -0.43
C GLY A 90 8.08 10.33 -0.24
N VAL A 91 7.07 10.19 0.62
CA VAL A 91 6.11 11.27 0.94
C VAL A 91 6.79 12.51 1.51
N SER A 92 7.89 12.37 2.25
CA SER A 92 8.64 13.54 2.75
C SER A 92 9.27 14.36 1.61
N LEU A 93 9.63 13.73 0.51
CA LEU A 93 10.34 14.33 -0.62
C LEU A 93 9.43 14.74 -1.78
N THR A 94 8.29 14.04 -1.98
CA THR A 94 7.34 14.32 -3.06
C THR A 94 6.02 14.90 -2.55
N SER A 95 5.06 15.16 -3.46
CA SER A 95 3.73 15.60 -3.05
C SER A 95 2.90 14.40 -2.54
N PRO A 96 2.02 14.61 -1.53
CA PRO A 96 1.13 13.54 -1.05
C PRO A 96 0.17 13.02 -2.13
N ALA A 97 -0.21 13.88 -3.08
CA ALA A 97 -1.05 13.49 -4.21
C ALA A 97 -0.29 12.54 -5.15
N ASP A 98 0.95 12.91 -5.54
CA ASP A 98 1.78 12.08 -6.41
C ASP A 98 2.09 10.73 -5.76
N ALA A 99 2.48 10.73 -4.48
CA ALA A 99 2.69 9.50 -3.72
C ALA A 99 1.46 8.59 -3.74
N SER A 100 0.26 9.15 -3.55
CA SER A 100 -0.99 8.38 -3.54
C SER A 100 -1.38 7.86 -4.93
N ILE A 101 -1.10 8.61 -5.99
CA ILE A 101 -1.30 8.15 -7.37
C ILE A 101 -0.35 6.98 -7.68
N ILE A 102 0.93 7.09 -7.30
CA ILE A 102 1.91 6.04 -7.51
C ILE A 102 1.54 4.75 -6.75
N THR A 103 0.89 4.84 -5.57
CA THR A 103 0.47 3.64 -4.83
C THR A 103 -0.53 2.79 -5.61
N THR A 104 -1.29 3.36 -6.54
CA THR A 104 -2.20 2.58 -7.41
C THR A 104 -1.46 1.69 -8.41
N SER A 105 -0.14 1.85 -8.59
CA SER A 105 0.68 0.98 -9.43
C SER A 105 0.91 -0.43 -8.84
N MET A 106 0.63 -0.65 -7.55
CA MET A 106 0.88 -1.91 -6.86
C MET A 106 0.28 -3.14 -7.58
N PRO A 107 -0.97 -3.14 -8.08
CA PRO A 107 -1.53 -4.26 -8.82
C PRO A 107 -0.76 -4.59 -10.11
N LEU A 108 -0.16 -3.59 -10.76
CA LEU A 108 0.66 -3.79 -11.95
C LEU A 108 1.94 -4.56 -11.59
N TRP A 109 2.61 -4.16 -10.51
CA TRP A 109 3.77 -4.89 -9.97
C TRP A 109 3.42 -6.31 -9.54
N ALA A 110 2.30 -6.46 -8.81
CA ALA A 110 1.84 -7.78 -8.36
C ALA A 110 1.59 -8.71 -9.55
N MET A 111 1.05 -8.21 -10.66
CA MET A 111 0.83 -9.00 -11.86
C MET A 111 2.14 -9.38 -12.56
N VAL A 112 3.08 -8.44 -12.73
CA VAL A 112 4.40 -8.73 -13.32
C VAL A 112 5.10 -9.82 -12.50
N LEU A 113 5.13 -9.65 -11.18
CA LEU A 113 5.77 -10.62 -10.28
C LEU A 113 5.03 -11.97 -10.26
N ALA A 114 3.69 -11.99 -10.33
CA ALA A 114 2.91 -13.21 -10.41
C ALA A 114 3.21 -13.98 -11.70
N ALA A 115 3.44 -13.31 -12.82
CA ALA A 115 3.86 -13.94 -14.07
C ALA A 115 5.22 -14.64 -13.91
N PHE A 116 6.17 -14.02 -13.22
CA PHE A 116 7.50 -14.60 -12.99
C PHE A 116 7.48 -15.72 -11.93
N PHE A 117 6.92 -15.47 -10.75
CA PHE A 117 7.01 -16.39 -9.62
C PHE A 117 5.93 -17.48 -9.63
N LEU A 118 4.71 -17.14 -10.06
CA LEU A 118 3.57 -18.05 -10.08
C LEU A 118 3.30 -18.64 -11.47
N LYS A 119 4.09 -18.22 -12.48
CA LYS A 119 3.93 -18.64 -13.89
C LYS A 119 2.50 -18.39 -14.40
N GLU A 120 1.88 -17.29 -13.94
CA GLU A 120 0.55 -16.90 -14.43
C GLU A 120 0.63 -16.48 -15.90
N PRO A 121 -0.35 -16.85 -16.75
CA PRO A 121 -0.34 -16.50 -18.17
C PRO A 121 -0.44 -14.98 -18.35
N ILE A 122 0.41 -14.46 -19.22
CA ILE A 122 0.39 -13.05 -19.61
C ILE A 122 -0.55 -12.90 -20.79
N THR A 123 -1.72 -12.32 -20.57
CA THR A 123 -2.69 -12.03 -21.64
C THR A 123 -2.39 -10.67 -22.28
N GLY A 124 -2.86 -10.46 -23.53
CA GLY A 124 -2.67 -9.17 -24.20
C GLY A 124 -3.24 -7.98 -23.42
N LYS A 125 -4.38 -8.17 -22.70
CA LYS A 125 -4.94 -7.15 -21.81
C LYS A 125 -4.01 -6.81 -20.65
N LYS A 126 -3.32 -7.81 -20.09
CA LYS A 126 -2.32 -7.58 -19.03
C LYS A 126 -1.14 -6.76 -19.55
N VAL A 127 -0.62 -7.08 -20.74
CA VAL A 127 0.48 -6.32 -21.36
C VAL A 127 0.08 -4.86 -21.60
N LEU A 128 -1.08 -4.62 -22.20
CA LEU A 128 -1.59 -3.25 -22.42
C LEU A 128 -1.76 -2.50 -21.08
N GLY A 129 -2.29 -3.17 -20.07
CA GLY A 129 -2.44 -2.56 -18.74
C GLY A 129 -1.11 -2.18 -18.11
N ILE A 130 -0.07 -3.02 -18.23
CA ILE A 130 1.29 -2.69 -17.76
C ILE A 130 1.84 -1.48 -18.51
N MET A 131 1.71 -1.46 -19.84
CA MET A 131 2.21 -0.33 -20.66
C MET A 131 1.54 0.98 -20.26
N PHE A 132 0.21 1.01 -20.12
CA PHE A 132 -0.51 2.21 -19.69
C PHE A 132 -0.11 2.65 -18.29
N GLY A 133 -0.02 1.71 -17.34
CA GLY A 133 0.40 2.03 -15.98
C GLY A 133 1.83 2.55 -15.90
N ALA A 134 2.76 1.93 -16.63
CA ALA A 134 4.15 2.38 -16.70
C ALA A 134 4.28 3.76 -17.36
N CYS A 135 3.58 4.00 -18.47
CA CYS A 135 3.53 5.31 -19.12
C CYS A 135 2.96 6.39 -18.17
N GLY A 136 1.89 6.07 -17.45
CA GLY A 136 1.29 6.99 -16.48
C GLY A 136 2.22 7.31 -15.31
N ALA A 137 2.90 6.31 -14.75
CA ALA A 137 3.88 6.53 -13.69
C ALA A 137 5.08 7.37 -14.17
N LEU A 138 5.62 7.07 -15.34
CA LEU A 138 6.70 7.86 -15.94
C LEU A 138 6.26 9.31 -16.23
N LEU A 139 5.06 9.50 -16.76
CA LEU A 139 4.51 10.82 -17.03
C LEU A 139 4.38 11.64 -15.74
N LEU A 140 3.94 11.02 -14.64
CA LEU A 140 3.84 11.66 -13.34
C LEU A 140 5.22 12.06 -12.81
N ILE A 141 6.18 11.13 -12.76
CA ILE A 141 7.53 11.35 -12.23
C ILE A 141 8.25 12.46 -13.02
N VAL A 142 8.21 12.42 -14.36
CA VAL A 142 8.84 13.45 -15.22
C VAL A 142 8.07 14.77 -15.16
N GLY A 143 6.74 14.70 -15.06
CA GLY A 143 5.90 15.90 -15.00
C GLY A 143 6.06 16.68 -13.68
N SER A 144 6.17 15.97 -12.56
CA SER A 144 6.41 16.58 -11.24
C SER A 144 7.77 17.28 -11.17
N SER A 145 8.80 16.70 -11.81
CA SER A 145 10.13 17.33 -11.87
C SER A 145 10.17 18.62 -12.67
N ARG A 146 9.36 18.76 -13.71
CA ARG A 146 9.29 19.97 -14.54
C ARG A 146 8.58 21.13 -13.82
N GLY A 147 7.58 20.84 -12.99
CA GLY A 147 6.92 21.84 -12.13
C GLY A 147 7.83 22.36 -11.02
N ALA A 148 8.76 21.54 -10.54
CA ALA A 148 9.73 21.87 -9.50
C ALA A 148 11.08 22.39 -10.04
N ALA A 149 11.30 22.38 -11.36
CA ALA A 149 12.57 22.81 -11.99
C ALA A 149 12.85 24.31 -11.82
N SER A 150 11.88 25.11 -11.40
CA SER A 150 12.08 26.51 -10.99
C SER A 150 12.62 26.64 -9.54
N SER A 151 12.71 25.57 -8.79
CA SER A 151 13.31 25.48 -7.46
C SER A 151 14.35 24.36 -7.45
N SER A 152 15.44 24.52 -6.70
CA SER A 152 16.53 23.55 -6.52
C SER A 152 16.09 22.19 -5.96
N GLN A 153 14.79 21.93 -5.85
CA GLN A 153 14.16 20.73 -5.26
C GLN A 153 13.73 19.66 -6.29
N GLY A 154 13.89 19.91 -7.60
CA GLY A 154 13.42 18.97 -8.63
C GLY A 154 13.98 17.55 -8.52
N GLY A 155 15.26 17.42 -8.14
CA GLY A 155 15.91 16.12 -7.91
C GLY A 155 15.35 15.36 -6.72
N SER A 156 14.94 16.06 -5.66
CA SER A 156 14.33 15.45 -4.46
C SER A 156 12.96 14.85 -4.76
N HIS A 157 12.15 15.50 -5.61
CA HIS A 157 10.83 15.00 -6.01
C HIS A 157 10.92 13.68 -6.77
N ILE A 158 11.84 13.57 -7.73
CA ILE A 158 12.06 12.31 -8.47
C ILE A 158 12.46 11.18 -7.51
N LEU A 159 13.37 11.46 -6.59
CA LEU A 159 13.78 10.48 -5.59
C LEU A 159 12.59 10.05 -4.72
N GLY A 160 11.74 10.99 -4.30
CA GLY A 160 10.53 10.72 -3.54
C GLY A 160 9.57 9.78 -4.29
N ASP A 161 9.31 10.06 -5.56
CA ASP A 161 8.45 9.24 -6.42
C ASP A 161 9.03 7.84 -6.63
N LEU A 162 10.34 7.72 -6.85
CA LEU A 162 11.03 6.43 -6.98
C LEU A 162 11.00 5.63 -5.69
N LEU A 163 11.11 6.26 -4.53
CA LEU A 163 10.96 5.60 -3.23
C LEU A 163 9.54 5.06 -3.03
N VAL A 164 8.53 5.83 -3.38
CA VAL A 164 7.13 5.34 -3.33
C VAL A 164 6.93 4.18 -4.30
N LEU A 165 7.49 4.25 -5.50
CA LEU A 165 7.42 3.16 -6.48
C LEU A 165 8.10 1.89 -5.95
N THR A 166 9.27 2.03 -5.32
CA THR A 166 10.00 0.94 -4.66
C THR A 166 9.19 0.34 -3.51
N ALA A 167 8.50 1.15 -2.74
CA ALA A 167 7.59 0.69 -1.69
C ALA A 167 6.49 -0.21 -2.26
N GLN A 168 5.89 0.17 -3.39
CA GLN A 168 4.84 -0.63 -4.04
C GLN A 168 5.37 -1.94 -4.61
N LEU A 169 6.56 -1.91 -5.23
CA LEU A 169 7.25 -3.11 -5.71
C LEU A 169 7.53 -4.09 -4.56
N SER A 170 8.04 -3.59 -3.44
CA SER A 170 8.34 -4.41 -2.26
C SER A 170 7.09 -5.07 -1.69
N TYR A 171 5.98 -4.31 -1.59
CA TYR A 171 4.72 -4.83 -1.11
C TYR A 171 4.09 -5.85 -2.08
N ALA A 172 4.18 -5.59 -3.38
CA ALA A 172 3.73 -6.53 -4.41
C ALA A 172 4.53 -7.85 -4.34
N LEU A 173 5.84 -7.78 -4.13
CA LEU A 173 6.69 -8.96 -3.95
C LEU A 173 6.26 -9.76 -2.71
N TYR A 174 5.98 -9.09 -1.59
CA TYR A 174 5.42 -9.74 -0.41
C TYR A 174 4.12 -10.48 -0.72
N ILE A 175 3.16 -9.82 -1.37
CA ILE A 175 1.86 -10.43 -1.68
C ILE A 175 2.03 -11.67 -2.56
N VAL A 176 2.89 -11.63 -3.55
CA VAL A 176 3.09 -12.74 -4.50
C VAL A 176 3.84 -13.90 -3.87
N VAL A 177 4.98 -13.64 -3.22
CA VAL A 177 5.85 -14.68 -2.65
C VAL A 177 5.20 -15.35 -1.44
N TYR A 178 4.51 -14.57 -0.60
CA TYR A 178 3.91 -15.07 0.64
C TYR A 178 2.41 -15.38 0.53
N LYS A 179 1.82 -15.36 -0.68
CA LYS A 179 0.39 -15.59 -0.95
C LYS A 179 -0.21 -16.76 -0.15
N ASN A 180 0.41 -17.93 -0.27
CA ASN A 180 -0.09 -19.15 0.38
C ASN A 180 0.24 -19.18 1.88
N PHE A 181 1.31 -18.53 2.28
CA PHE A 181 1.78 -18.51 3.66
C PHE A 181 0.89 -17.66 4.57
N VAL A 182 0.44 -16.48 4.10
CA VAL A 182 -0.40 -15.59 4.90
C VAL A 182 -1.81 -16.13 5.17
N GLN A 183 -2.23 -17.17 4.44
CA GLN A 183 -3.51 -17.82 4.69
C GLN A 183 -3.47 -18.85 5.85
N LYS A 184 -2.27 -19.21 6.31
CA LYS A 184 -2.05 -20.23 7.31
C LYS A 184 -2.41 -19.79 8.73
N TYR A 185 -2.25 -18.51 9.03
CA TYR A 185 -2.41 -17.94 10.35
C TYR A 185 -3.43 -16.79 10.35
N SER A 186 -3.92 -16.44 11.55
CA SER A 186 -4.79 -15.27 11.71
C SER A 186 -4.03 -13.97 11.38
N LEU A 187 -4.73 -12.95 10.89
CA LEU A 187 -4.13 -11.65 10.60
C LEU A 187 -3.37 -11.09 11.80
N VAL A 188 -3.98 -11.16 12.98
CA VAL A 188 -3.38 -10.59 14.21
C VAL A 188 -2.08 -11.31 14.52
N THR A 189 -2.03 -12.63 14.37
CA THR A 189 -0.81 -13.43 14.58
C THR A 189 0.28 -13.06 13.57
N ILE A 190 -0.06 -12.90 12.30
CA ILE A 190 0.88 -12.47 11.26
C ILE A 190 1.40 -11.06 11.58
N MET A 191 0.50 -10.11 11.80
CA MET A 191 0.87 -8.70 12.00
C MET A 191 1.67 -8.47 13.26
N LYS A 192 1.32 -9.11 14.40
CA LYS A 192 2.12 -8.95 15.63
C LYS A 192 3.57 -9.35 15.44
N TRP A 193 3.84 -10.48 14.78
CA TRP A 193 5.19 -10.95 14.53
C TRP A 193 5.90 -10.11 13.48
N MET A 194 5.24 -9.76 12.39
CA MET A 194 5.82 -8.93 11.34
C MET A 194 6.19 -7.55 11.86
N PHE A 195 5.33 -6.89 12.64
CA PHE A 195 5.64 -5.60 13.24
C PHE A 195 6.72 -5.71 14.33
N THR A 196 6.79 -6.82 15.06
CA THR A 196 7.89 -7.08 16.02
C THR A 196 9.23 -7.16 15.30
N TYR A 197 9.32 -7.94 14.24
CA TYR A 197 10.55 -8.03 13.45
C TYR A 197 10.91 -6.71 12.77
N ALA A 198 9.93 -6.00 12.22
CA ALA A 198 10.16 -4.69 11.64
C ALA A 198 10.70 -3.70 12.68
N PHE A 199 10.14 -3.70 13.89
CA PHE A 199 10.61 -2.85 14.97
C PHE A 199 12.06 -3.17 15.35
N VAL A 200 12.39 -4.45 15.53
CA VAL A 200 13.77 -4.86 15.84
C VAL A 200 14.75 -4.43 14.74
N CYS A 201 14.35 -4.58 13.47
CA CYS A 201 15.19 -4.17 12.33
C CYS A 201 15.35 -2.65 12.23
N MET A 202 14.30 -1.88 12.52
CA MET A 202 14.31 -0.43 12.37
C MET A 202 14.86 0.31 13.59
N LEU A 203 14.82 -0.30 14.77
CA LEU A 203 15.25 0.31 16.01
C LEU A 203 16.66 0.92 15.94
N PRO A 204 17.70 0.24 15.40
CA PRO A 204 19.04 0.83 15.29
C PRO A 204 19.07 2.12 14.46
N PHE A 205 18.24 2.20 13.42
CA PHE A 205 18.17 3.37 12.54
C PHE A 205 17.37 4.51 13.19
N CYS A 206 16.26 4.18 13.87
CA CYS A 206 15.40 5.16 14.52
C CYS A 206 15.93 5.64 15.86
N TYR A 207 16.88 4.93 16.49
CA TYR A 207 17.35 5.19 17.85
C TYR A 207 17.86 6.62 18.02
N HIS A 208 18.70 7.08 17.08
CA HIS A 208 19.25 8.44 17.12
C HIS A 208 18.13 9.51 17.09
N ASP A 209 17.15 9.34 16.22
CA ASP A 209 16.04 10.29 16.11
C ASP A 209 15.14 10.25 17.35
N ILE A 210 14.90 9.05 17.91
CA ILE A 210 14.09 8.90 19.14
C ILE A 210 14.75 9.62 20.33
N VAL A 211 16.06 9.49 20.49
CA VAL A 211 16.79 10.08 21.63
C VAL A 211 16.95 11.60 21.49
N ASN A 212 17.19 12.09 20.27
CA ASN A 212 17.44 13.51 20.02
C ASN A 212 16.17 14.33 19.75
N THR A 213 15.00 13.70 19.71
CA THR A 213 13.75 14.41 19.49
C THR A 213 13.31 15.14 20.75
N SER A 214 13.01 16.44 20.60
CA SER A 214 12.44 17.28 21.66
C SER A 214 10.94 17.00 21.82
N TRP A 215 10.60 15.89 22.50
CA TRP A 215 9.20 15.46 22.68
C TRP A 215 8.30 16.51 23.34
N SER A 216 8.89 17.38 24.18
CA SER A 216 8.18 18.49 24.86
C SER A 216 7.71 19.59 23.91
N GLU A 217 8.31 19.70 22.73
CA GLU A 217 7.96 20.69 21.72
C GLU A 217 6.83 20.23 20.79
N PHE A 218 6.39 18.97 20.92
CA PHE A 218 5.30 18.47 20.10
C PHE A 218 3.99 19.14 20.48
N MET A 219 3.43 19.88 19.52
CA MET A 219 2.10 20.44 19.64
C MET A 219 1.03 19.32 19.68
N PRO A 220 -0.14 19.55 20.28
CA PRO A 220 -1.25 18.59 20.28
C PRO A 220 -1.61 18.10 18.87
N GLN A 221 -1.48 18.95 17.86
CA GLN A 221 -1.74 18.61 16.44
C GLN A 221 -0.72 17.58 15.90
N THR A 222 0.56 17.71 16.27
CA THR A 222 1.61 16.75 15.90
C THR A 222 1.33 15.39 16.52
N TRP A 223 0.99 15.35 17.81
CA TRP A 223 0.59 14.12 18.48
C TRP A 223 -0.66 13.49 17.86
N ALA A 224 -1.68 14.30 17.53
CA ALA A 224 -2.90 13.82 16.86
C ALA A 224 -2.59 13.22 15.49
N GLY A 225 -1.71 13.85 14.71
CA GLY A 225 -1.27 13.34 13.41
C GLY A 225 -0.49 12.03 13.53
N CYS A 226 0.48 11.93 14.46
CA CYS A 226 1.19 10.69 14.75
C CYS A 226 0.23 9.58 15.20
N ALA A 227 -0.69 9.88 16.13
CA ALA A 227 -1.69 8.94 16.59
C ALA A 227 -2.60 8.47 15.43
N TYR A 228 -3.02 9.37 14.56
CA TYR A 228 -3.77 9.01 13.37
C TYR A 228 -3.02 8.01 12.48
N VAL A 229 -1.75 8.27 12.17
CA VAL A 229 -0.92 7.40 11.31
C VAL A 229 -0.74 6.01 11.94
N VAL A 230 -0.53 5.95 13.26
CA VAL A 230 -0.33 4.69 14.00
C VAL A 230 -1.66 3.92 14.16
N VAL A 231 -2.65 4.56 14.75
CA VAL A 231 -3.87 3.88 15.20
C VAL A 231 -4.85 3.70 14.03
N VAL A 232 -5.16 4.77 13.32
CA VAL A 232 -6.20 4.75 12.28
C VAL A 232 -5.63 4.20 10.96
N ALA A 233 -4.60 4.84 10.43
CA ALA A 233 -4.07 4.49 9.10
C ALA A 233 -3.24 3.20 9.10
N THR A 234 -2.79 2.70 10.26
CA THR A 234 -2.11 1.41 10.32
C THR A 234 -2.98 0.35 10.99
N PHE A 235 -3.18 0.40 12.28
CA PHE A 235 -3.84 -0.69 13.02
C PHE A 235 -5.29 -0.94 12.55
N PHE A 236 -6.16 0.09 12.61
CA PHE A 236 -7.56 -0.10 12.23
C PHE A 236 -7.72 -0.39 10.74
N SER A 237 -6.94 0.24 9.87
CA SER A 237 -7.02 -0.01 8.42
C SER A 237 -6.70 -1.46 8.07
N TYR A 238 -5.65 -2.06 8.66
CA TYR A 238 -5.37 -3.49 8.46
C TYR A 238 -6.50 -4.39 8.96
N MET A 239 -7.11 -4.08 10.10
CA MET A 239 -8.25 -4.83 10.62
C MET A 239 -9.48 -4.73 9.70
N LEU A 240 -9.79 -3.51 9.23
CA LEU A 240 -10.92 -3.26 8.33
C LEU A 240 -10.76 -3.92 6.96
N ILE A 241 -9.55 -3.93 6.40
CA ILE A 241 -9.26 -4.61 5.13
C ILE A 241 -9.62 -6.09 5.20
N VAL A 242 -9.29 -6.76 6.30
CA VAL A 242 -9.63 -8.19 6.46
C VAL A 242 -11.14 -8.41 6.56
N VAL A 243 -11.85 -7.54 7.29
CA VAL A 243 -13.32 -7.61 7.35
C VAL A 243 -13.92 -7.42 5.95
N GLY A 244 -13.41 -6.46 5.20
CA GLY A 244 -13.84 -6.21 3.82
C GLY A 244 -13.55 -7.38 2.87
N GLN A 245 -12.34 -7.91 2.90
CA GLN A 245 -11.92 -9.02 2.03
C GLN A 245 -12.69 -10.33 2.31
N LYS A 246 -13.09 -10.57 3.55
CA LYS A 246 -13.93 -11.73 3.91
C LYS A 246 -15.38 -11.58 3.44
N SER A 247 -15.85 -10.35 3.28
CA SER A 247 -17.26 -10.05 2.99
C SER A 247 -17.53 -9.75 1.52
N LEU A 248 -16.51 -9.39 0.75
CA LEU A 248 -16.62 -8.95 -0.64
C LEU A 248 -15.81 -9.83 -1.58
N ARG A 249 -16.25 -9.89 -2.85
CA ARG A 249 -15.44 -10.53 -3.90
C ARG A 249 -14.11 -9.79 -4.08
N PRO A 250 -13.00 -10.48 -4.37
CA PRO A 250 -11.67 -9.87 -4.52
C PRO A 250 -11.64 -8.70 -5.52
N THR A 251 -12.36 -8.82 -6.63
CA THR A 251 -12.46 -7.77 -7.65
C THR A 251 -13.09 -6.49 -7.09
N VAL A 252 -14.19 -6.64 -6.31
CA VAL A 252 -14.87 -5.50 -5.67
C VAL A 252 -13.99 -4.88 -4.60
N ALA A 253 -13.33 -5.70 -3.78
CA ALA A 253 -12.39 -5.22 -2.77
C ALA A 253 -11.23 -4.42 -3.40
N GLY A 254 -10.68 -4.90 -4.52
CA GLY A 254 -9.62 -4.22 -5.26
C GLY A 254 -10.01 -2.84 -5.80
N MET A 255 -11.28 -2.62 -6.15
CA MET A 255 -11.76 -1.32 -6.63
C MET A 255 -11.68 -0.21 -5.56
N TYR A 256 -11.74 -0.58 -4.28
CA TYR A 256 -11.62 0.40 -3.18
C TYR A 256 -10.24 1.05 -3.10
N ASN A 257 -9.19 0.45 -3.66
CA ASN A 257 -7.85 1.05 -3.68
C ASN A 257 -7.81 2.38 -4.46
N TYR A 258 -8.76 2.61 -5.38
CA TYR A 258 -8.87 3.89 -6.10
C TYR A 258 -9.38 5.04 -5.22
N ILE A 259 -9.93 4.76 -4.05
CA ILE A 259 -10.37 5.78 -3.09
C ILE A 259 -9.16 6.51 -2.50
N GLN A 260 -8.04 5.81 -2.31
CA GLN A 260 -6.83 6.40 -1.70
C GLN A 260 -6.35 7.65 -2.45
N PRO A 261 -6.05 7.59 -3.77
CA PRO A 261 -5.58 8.78 -4.49
C PRO A 261 -6.66 9.84 -4.62
N ILE A 262 -7.94 9.47 -4.71
CA ILE A 262 -9.04 10.45 -4.77
C ILE A 262 -9.08 11.26 -3.47
N VAL A 263 -9.10 10.59 -2.32
CA VAL A 263 -9.13 11.25 -1.01
C VAL A 263 -7.86 12.08 -0.80
N SER A 264 -6.69 11.53 -1.12
CA SER A 264 -5.42 12.23 -0.98
C SER A 264 -5.37 13.49 -1.85
N CYS A 265 -5.74 13.39 -3.12
CA CYS A 265 -5.76 14.55 -4.04
C CYS A 265 -6.73 15.64 -3.55
N ILE A 266 -7.96 15.28 -3.19
CA ILE A 266 -8.94 16.26 -2.68
C ILE A 266 -8.38 16.98 -1.46
N VAL A 267 -7.91 16.24 -0.47
CA VAL A 267 -7.41 16.84 0.78
C VAL A 267 -6.16 17.67 0.55
N THR A 268 -5.22 17.20 -0.28
CA THR A 268 -3.98 17.93 -0.60
C THR A 268 -4.26 19.25 -1.31
N ILE A 269 -5.22 19.27 -2.24
CA ILE A 269 -5.66 20.49 -2.94
C ILE A 269 -6.38 21.43 -1.97
N CYS A 270 -7.31 20.92 -1.15
CA CYS A 270 -8.03 21.73 -0.16
C CYS A 270 -7.09 22.38 0.87
N LEU A 271 -5.99 21.73 1.20
CA LEU A 271 -4.96 22.25 2.10
C LEU A 271 -3.92 23.14 1.40
N GLY A 272 -4.04 23.37 0.10
CA GLY A 272 -3.09 24.19 -0.68
C GLY A 272 -1.68 23.59 -0.76
N MET A 273 -1.54 22.28 -0.51
CA MET A 273 -0.23 21.60 -0.54
C MET A 273 0.19 21.21 -1.96
N ASP A 274 -0.75 21.22 -2.90
CA ASP A 274 -0.51 20.83 -4.29
C ASP A 274 -1.55 21.43 -5.23
N HIS A 275 -1.22 21.43 -6.53
CA HIS A 275 -2.11 21.91 -7.58
C HIS A 275 -2.36 20.78 -8.59
N PHE A 276 -3.63 20.59 -8.94
CA PHE A 276 -3.99 19.68 -10.02
C PHE A 276 -3.62 20.32 -11.37
N ASN A 277 -2.81 19.61 -12.16
CA ASN A 277 -2.47 20.01 -13.51
C ASN A 277 -2.85 18.92 -14.54
N LEU A 278 -2.83 19.28 -15.82
CA LEU A 278 -3.21 18.36 -16.91
C LEU A 278 -2.33 17.09 -16.94
N VAL A 279 -1.03 17.22 -16.62
CA VAL A 279 -0.10 16.09 -16.58
C VAL A 279 -0.52 15.07 -15.53
N LYS A 280 -0.88 15.53 -14.32
CA LYS A 280 -1.42 14.65 -13.25
C LYS A 280 -2.73 14.00 -13.67
N GLY A 281 -3.62 14.75 -14.34
CA GLY A 281 -4.87 14.23 -14.88
C GLY A 281 -4.63 13.09 -15.88
N CYS A 282 -3.75 13.29 -16.85
CA CYS A 282 -3.36 12.25 -17.82
C CYS A 282 -2.72 11.04 -17.15
N ALA A 283 -1.82 11.25 -16.18
CA ALA A 283 -1.17 10.17 -15.43
C ALA A 283 -2.19 9.32 -14.66
N VAL A 284 -3.16 9.95 -13.99
CA VAL A 284 -4.27 9.27 -13.29
C VAL A 284 -5.07 8.40 -14.25
N VAL A 285 -5.48 8.94 -15.41
CA VAL A 285 -6.26 8.19 -16.42
C VAL A 285 -5.48 7.00 -16.93
N LEU A 286 -4.17 7.16 -17.22
CA LEU A 286 -3.32 6.09 -17.70
C LEU A 286 -3.12 4.99 -16.65
N ILE A 287 -2.79 5.37 -15.41
CA ILE A 287 -2.57 4.40 -14.32
C ILE A 287 -3.87 3.64 -14.01
N PHE A 288 -4.98 4.36 -13.84
CA PHE A 288 -6.27 3.73 -13.54
C PHE A 288 -6.77 2.87 -14.69
N GLY A 289 -6.64 3.33 -15.94
CA GLY A 289 -6.94 2.55 -17.14
C GLY A 289 -6.09 1.29 -17.21
N GLY A 290 -4.79 1.39 -16.94
CA GLY A 290 -3.87 0.25 -16.87
C GLY A 290 -4.28 -0.78 -15.82
N VAL A 291 -4.55 -0.33 -14.59
CA VAL A 291 -5.00 -1.22 -13.49
C VAL A 291 -6.36 -1.84 -13.81
N TYR A 292 -7.29 -1.08 -14.39
CA TYR A 292 -8.58 -1.61 -14.82
C TYR A 292 -8.44 -2.73 -15.86
N LEU A 293 -7.61 -2.53 -16.89
CA LEU A 293 -7.35 -3.56 -17.90
C LEU A 293 -6.75 -4.84 -17.30
N VAL A 294 -5.86 -4.70 -16.32
CA VAL A 294 -5.29 -5.84 -15.60
C VAL A 294 -6.36 -6.56 -14.78
N THR A 295 -7.18 -5.80 -14.05
CA THR A 295 -8.19 -6.36 -13.14
C THR A 295 -9.28 -7.15 -13.88
N ILE A 296 -9.67 -6.73 -15.09
CA ILE A 296 -10.64 -7.45 -15.92
C ILE A 296 -10.02 -8.60 -16.75
N SER A 297 -8.69 -8.78 -16.69
CA SER A 297 -8.04 -9.88 -17.41
C SER A 297 -8.27 -11.20 -16.68
N ARG A 298 -8.52 -12.27 -17.44
CA ARG A 298 -8.79 -13.60 -16.88
C ARG A 298 -7.58 -14.17 -16.14
N THR A 299 -7.85 -14.85 -15.02
CA THR A 299 -6.85 -15.64 -14.27
C THR A 299 -6.59 -16.97 -15.00
N ARG A 300 -5.51 -17.66 -14.61
CA ARG A 300 -5.20 -19.00 -15.15
C ARG A 300 -6.35 -19.98 -14.92
N GLN A 301 -6.96 -19.97 -13.75
CA GLN A 301 -8.07 -20.86 -13.41
C GLN A 301 -9.32 -20.61 -14.30
N GLU A 302 -9.61 -19.33 -14.61
CA GLU A 302 -10.71 -18.99 -15.50
C GLU A 302 -10.43 -19.36 -16.95
N LEU A 303 -9.16 -19.29 -17.40
CA LEU A 303 -8.76 -19.74 -18.73
C LEU A 303 -8.85 -21.27 -18.84
N GLU A 304 -8.32 -22.01 -17.86
CA GLU A 304 -8.39 -23.47 -17.82
C GLU A 304 -9.85 -23.98 -17.73
N GLN A 305 -10.72 -23.31 -16.98
CA GLN A 305 -12.15 -23.61 -16.93
C GLN A 305 -12.86 -23.34 -18.27
N HIS A 306 -12.48 -22.28 -18.95
CA HIS A 306 -13.06 -21.93 -20.25
C HIS A 306 -12.60 -22.90 -21.36
N GLU A 307 -11.35 -23.36 -21.31
CA GLU A 307 -10.83 -24.37 -22.22
C GLU A 307 -11.48 -25.74 -21.95
N ALA A 308 -11.69 -26.11 -20.68
CA ALA A 308 -12.37 -27.33 -20.30
C ALA A 308 -13.86 -27.34 -20.75
N GLN A 309 -14.54 -26.19 -20.67
CA GLN A 309 -15.94 -26.05 -21.13
C GLN A 309 -16.05 -25.92 -22.66
N GLY A 310 -15.07 -25.27 -23.30
CA GLY A 310 -15.03 -25.14 -24.77
C GLY A 310 -14.62 -26.42 -25.51
N GLY A 311 -13.82 -27.27 -24.84
CA GLY A 311 -13.41 -28.58 -25.37
C GLY A 311 -14.53 -29.63 -25.41
N ASP A 312 -15.59 -29.45 -24.62
CA ASP A 312 -16.71 -30.41 -24.58
C ASP A 312 -17.76 -30.13 -25.67
N VAL A 313 -17.81 -28.91 -26.19
CA VAL A 313 -18.76 -28.57 -27.30
C VAL A 313 -18.27 -29.12 -28.66
N GLY A 314 -16.97 -29.37 -28.81
CA GLY A 314 -16.39 -29.97 -30.02
C GLY A 314 -16.50 -31.50 -30.11
N LYS A 315 -16.82 -32.19 -29.02
CA LYS A 315 -16.94 -33.67 -28.99
C LYS A 315 -18.37 -34.20 -29.13
N VAL A 316 -19.36 -33.31 -29.11
CA VAL A 316 -20.80 -33.70 -29.26
C VAL A 316 -21.28 -33.47 -30.69
N ALA A 317 -20.46 -32.92 -31.58
CA ALA A 317 -20.80 -32.63 -32.99
C ALA A 317 -20.01 -33.48 -34.02
N SER A 318 -19.42 -34.61 -33.59
CA SER A 318 -18.75 -35.57 -34.49
C SER A 318 -19.43 -36.96 -34.42
#